data_f50806d904d64c36300077a5af9b1f03
#
_entry.id   f50806d904d64c36300077a5af9b1f03
#
_cell.length_a   1.000
_cell.length_b   1.000
_cell.length_c   1.000
_cell.angle_alpha   90.00
_cell.angle_beta   90.00
_cell.angle_gamma   90.00
#
_symmetry.space_group_name_H-M   'P 1'
#
loop_
_entity.id
_entity.type
_entity.pdbx_description
1 polymer ?
#
loop_
_entity_poly.entity_id
_entity_poly.type
_entity_poly.pdbx_seq_one_letter_code
_entity_poly.pdbx_strand_id
1 'polypeptide(L)'
;MTTVINGIAHIQLTINNAELGLPFWEKLCHFLGMQTLLRNAETVYCIGGRTGILVRAAPRGKEPRTFDQDTSGLHHFCLRARERRDVDRIFAYVDRELKARIIHGPEDGSRFAPGYYSILFEDPDGIRVEINHVPGQGHFGRGGRLGEDGQGPANHYGADGLTDV
;
A
#
# COMPACT_ATOMS: atom_id res chain seq x y z
N MET A 1 15.80 -18.27 21.81
CA MET A 1 14.35 -17.93 21.78
C MET A 1 14.14 -16.96 20.64
N THR A 2 13.16 -17.20 19.78
CA THR A 2 12.78 -16.26 18.71
C THR A 2 11.61 -15.41 19.19
N THR A 3 11.67 -14.11 18.97
CA THR A 3 10.54 -13.18 19.19
C THR A 3 9.68 -13.14 17.93
N VAL A 4 8.37 -13.19 18.07
CA VAL A 4 7.41 -13.19 16.96
C VAL A 4 6.63 -11.87 16.99
N ILE A 5 6.47 -11.23 15.81
CA ILE A 5 5.62 -10.05 15.62
C ILE A 5 4.31 -10.45 14.93
N ASN A 6 3.28 -9.65 15.13
CA ASN A 6 1.93 -9.89 14.58
C ASN A 6 1.65 -9.11 13.28
N GLY A 7 2.70 -8.60 12.62
CA GLY A 7 2.60 -7.77 11.43
C GLY A 7 2.76 -6.27 11.72
N ILE A 8 2.27 -5.45 10.79
CA ILE A 8 2.36 -3.99 10.88
C ILE A 8 1.19 -3.46 11.71
N ALA A 9 1.48 -2.82 12.84
CA ALA A 9 0.45 -2.20 13.68
C ALA A 9 -0.11 -0.93 13.03
N HIS A 10 0.77 -0.05 12.52
CA HIS A 10 0.38 1.14 11.76
C HIS A 10 1.50 1.62 10.83
N ILE A 11 1.10 2.38 9.83
CA ILE A 11 1.98 3.16 8.95
C ILE A 11 1.72 4.63 9.26
N GLN A 12 2.77 5.42 9.46
CA GLN A 12 2.65 6.86 9.66
C GLN A 12 3.27 7.61 8.49
N LEU A 13 2.45 8.47 7.87
CA LEU A 13 2.81 9.29 6.72
C LEU A 13 2.86 10.76 7.13
N THR A 14 3.74 11.51 6.48
CA THR A 14 3.77 12.98 6.58
C THR A 14 3.48 13.54 5.20
N ILE A 15 2.49 14.43 5.11
CA ILE A 15 2.05 15.07 3.87
C ILE A 15 2.34 16.58 3.90
N ASN A 16 2.55 17.17 2.74
CA ASN A 16 2.81 18.61 2.63
C ASN A 16 1.51 19.43 2.73
N ASN A 17 0.45 18.97 2.08
CA ASN A 17 -0.80 19.70 1.97
C ASN A 17 -1.94 19.00 2.73
N ALA A 18 -2.25 19.52 3.94
CA ALA A 18 -3.32 18.98 4.78
C ALA A 18 -4.71 19.11 4.14
N GLU A 19 -4.96 20.17 3.37
CA GLU A 19 -6.29 20.40 2.75
C GLU A 19 -6.61 19.38 1.67
N LEU A 20 -5.60 18.91 0.93
CA LEU A 20 -5.75 17.89 -0.10
C LEU A 20 -5.55 16.48 0.45
N GLY A 21 -4.48 16.28 1.21
CA GLY A 21 -4.05 14.94 1.62
C GLY A 21 -4.90 14.34 2.73
N LEU A 22 -5.29 15.09 3.76
CA LEU A 22 -6.09 14.52 4.85
C LEU A 22 -7.46 14.00 4.37
N PRO A 23 -8.24 14.75 3.56
CA PRO A 23 -9.49 14.23 2.99
C PRO A 23 -9.27 13.05 2.03
N PHE A 24 -8.20 13.06 1.24
CA PHE A 24 -7.85 11.95 0.36
C PHE A 24 -7.67 10.66 1.17
N TRP A 25 -6.82 10.69 2.19
CA TRP A 25 -6.53 9.53 3.02
C TRP A 25 -7.73 9.05 3.83
N GLU A 26 -8.51 9.97 4.40
CA GLU A 26 -9.71 9.61 5.15
C GLU A 26 -10.73 8.89 4.26
N LYS A 27 -11.01 9.44 3.07
CA LYS A 27 -11.91 8.82 2.09
C LYS A 27 -11.40 7.46 1.62
N LEU A 28 -10.11 7.35 1.31
CA LEU A 28 -9.50 6.08 0.93
C LEU A 28 -9.66 5.05 2.04
N CYS A 29 -9.28 5.39 3.26
CA CYS A 29 -9.39 4.50 4.41
C CYS A 29 -10.83 4.04 4.66
N HIS A 30 -11.81 4.95 4.58
CA HIS A 30 -13.23 4.59 4.71
C HIS A 30 -13.68 3.63 3.62
N PHE A 31 -13.27 3.87 2.38
CA PHE A 31 -13.58 2.97 1.26
C PHE A 31 -12.95 1.59 1.45
N LEU A 32 -11.78 1.51 2.09
CA LEU A 32 -11.12 0.27 2.46
C LEU A 32 -11.71 -0.42 3.72
N GLY A 33 -12.82 0.12 4.26
CA GLY A 33 -13.51 -0.43 5.43
C GLY A 33 -12.81 -0.11 6.77
N MET A 34 -11.93 0.89 6.80
CA MET A 34 -11.32 1.39 8.02
C MET A 34 -12.21 2.46 8.66
N GLN A 35 -12.02 2.70 9.95
CA GLN A 35 -12.75 3.71 10.71
C GLN A 35 -11.81 4.79 11.22
N THR A 36 -12.25 6.04 11.19
CA THR A 36 -11.49 7.16 11.75
C THR A 36 -11.46 7.06 13.28
N LEU A 37 -10.26 6.97 13.83
CA LEU A 37 -10.00 7.01 15.27
C LEU A 37 -9.68 8.43 15.76
N LEU A 38 -9.00 9.22 14.94
CA LEU A 38 -8.63 10.61 15.23
C LEU A 38 -8.77 11.45 13.97
N ARG A 39 -9.38 12.63 14.10
CA ARG A 39 -9.44 13.64 13.03
C ARG A 39 -9.34 15.04 13.61
N ASN A 40 -8.36 15.82 13.14
CA ASN A 40 -8.23 17.24 13.43
C ASN A 40 -7.70 17.99 12.20
N ALA A 41 -7.36 19.26 12.31
CA ALA A 41 -6.89 20.08 11.18
C ALA A 41 -5.56 19.59 10.55
N GLU A 42 -4.74 18.87 11.31
CA GLU A 42 -3.38 18.50 10.91
C GLU A 42 -3.19 16.97 10.83
N THR A 43 -4.19 16.16 11.24
CA THR A 43 -4.01 14.73 11.40
C THR A 43 -5.31 13.97 11.09
N VAL A 44 -5.18 12.84 10.42
CA VAL A 44 -6.19 11.78 10.35
C VAL A 44 -5.54 10.45 10.71
N TYR A 45 -6.22 9.67 11.55
CA TYR A 45 -5.82 8.31 11.89
C TYR A 45 -6.99 7.37 11.70
N CYS A 46 -6.82 6.43 10.80
CA CYS A 46 -7.81 5.40 10.52
C CYS A 46 -7.27 4.02 10.91
N ILE A 47 -8.15 3.16 11.42
CA ILE A 47 -7.82 1.79 11.83
C ILE A 47 -8.79 0.80 11.18
N GLY A 48 -8.28 -0.36 10.78
CA GLY A 48 -9.05 -1.46 10.20
C GLY A 48 -8.14 -2.56 9.68
N GLY A 49 -8.65 -3.76 9.41
CA GLY A 49 -7.85 -4.85 8.85
C GLY A 49 -6.61 -5.24 9.70
N ARG A 50 -6.62 -4.97 11.01
CA ARG A 50 -5.50 -5.15 11.95
C ARG A 50 -4.31 -4.23 11.71
N THR A 51 -4.50 -3.14 10.99
CA THR A 51 -3.48 -2.11 10.81
C THR A 51 -4.09 -0.72 10.96
N GLY A 52 -3.25 0.28 11.09
CA GLY A 52 -3.66 1.68 11.10
C GLY A 52 -2.88 2.49 10.06
N ILE A 53 -3.54 3.51 9.54
CA ILE A 53 -2.91 4.53 8.69
C ILE A 53 -3.07 5.87 9.39
N LEU A 54 -1.94 6.40 9.85
CA LEU A 54 -1.85 7.71 10.49
C LEU A 54 -1.22 8.68 9.50
N VAL A 55 -1.93 9.73 9.16
CA VAL A 55 -1.44 10.76 8.23
C VAL A 55 -1.44 12.09 8.95
N ARG A 56 -0.33 12.81 8.87
CA ARG A 56 -0.22 14.13 9.47
C ARG A 56 0.39 15.14 8.50
N ALA A 57 0.03 16.40 8.65
CA ALA A 57 0.70 17.49 7.97
C ALA A 57 2.15 17.64 8.43
N ALA A 58 3.02 18.08 7.53
CA ALA A 58 4.38 18.45 7.86
C ALA A 58 4.38 19.62 8.86
N PRO A 59 5.32 19.65 9.84
CA PRO A 59 5.43 20.76 10.76
C PRO A 59 5.66 22.09 10.02
N ARG A 60 5.11 23.18 10.54
CA ARG A 60 5.33 24.52 9.98
C ARG A 60 6.82 24.84 9.89
N GLY A 61 7.24 25.53 8.83
CA GLY A 61 8.63 25.93 8.60
C GLY A 61 9.52 24.83 8.04
N LYS A 62 8.96 23.69 7.67
CA LYS A 62 9.65 22.69 6.85
C LYS A 62 9.42 23.00 5.38
N GLU A 63 10.50 22.98 4.60
CA GLU A 63 10.41 23.06 3.15
C GLU A 63 9.68 21.83 2.61
N PRO A 64 8.65 22.03 1.75
CA PRO A 64 7.97 20.92 1.13
C PRO A 64 8.94 20.16 0.20
N ARG A 65 8.92 18.86 0.28
CA ARG A 65 9.67 17.98 -0.63
C ARG A 65 8.70 17.04 -1.32
N THR A 66 8.85 16.89 -2.62
CA THR A 66 8.17 15.84 -3.35
C THR A 66 8.68 14.50 -2.84
N PHE A 67 7.78 13.56 -2.62
CA PHE A 67 8.16 12.19 -2.31
C PHE A 67 8.89 11.60 -3.52
N ASP A 68 10.02 10.97 -3.24
CA ASP A 68 10.84 10.33 -4.27
C ASP A 68 11.15 8.89 -3.81
N GLN A 69 10.55 7.94 -4.50
CA GLN A 69 10.66 6.53 -4.20
C GLN A 69 11.99 5.92 -4.61
N ASP A 70 12.75 6.59 -5.46
CA ASP A 70 14.07 6.12 -5.91
C ASP A 70 15.20 6.58 -4.98
N THR A 71 14.86 7.30 -3.91
CA THR A 71 15.78 7.65 -2.83
C THR A 71 15.65 6.69 -1.65
N SER A 72 16.69 6.63 -0.81
CA SER A 72 16.67 5.79 0.39
C SER A 72 15.46 6.10 1.27
N GLY A 73 14.61 5.11 1.51
CA GLY A 73 13.37 5.26 2.29
C GLY A 73 12.31 4.24 1.92
N LEU A 74 11.07 4.70 1.88
CA LEU A 74 9.94 3.88 1.47
C LEU A 74 9.74 4.01 -0.05
N HIS A 75 9.77 2.90 -0.79
CA HIS A 75 9.39 2.92 -2.20
C HIS A 75 7.86 3.01 -2.35
N HIS A 76 7.15 2.08 -1.75
CA HIS A 76 5.68 2.04 -1.62
C HIS A 76 5.30 1.14 -0.44
N PHE A 77 4.04 1.13 -0.08
CA PHE A 77 3.48 0.09 0.77
C PHE A 77 2.27 -0.54 0.11
N CYS A 78 2.07 -1.83 0.37
CA CYS A 78 1.03 -2.62 -0.26
C CYS A 78 -0.02 -3.08 0.76
N LEU A 79 -1.29 -2.86 0.42
CA LEU A 79 -2.43 -3.37 1.18
C LEU A 79 -3.06 -4.53 0.43
N ARG A 80 -3.34 -5.61 1.15
CA ARG A 80 -3.92 -6.81 0.55
C ARG A 80 -5.44 -6.73 0.51
N ALA A 81 -6.00 -6.79 -0.69
CA ALA A 81 -7.42 -7.00 -0.94
C ALA A 81 -7.81 -8.47 -0.67
N ARG A 82 -9.05 -8.69 -0.23
CA ARG A 82 -9.57 -10.04 -0.01
C ARG A 82 -9.81 -10.80 -1.29
N GLU A 83 -10.32 -10.11 -2.30
CA GLU A 83 -10.69 -10.70 -3.58
C GLU A 83 -10.18 -9.86 -4.75
N ARG A 84 -9.93 -10.51 -5.88
CA ARG A 84 -9.52 -9.84 -7.13
C ARG A 84 -10.46 -8.68 -7.53
N ARG A 85 -11.77 -8.91 -7.44
CA ARG A 85 -12.77 -7.86 -7.72
C ARG A 85 -12.69 -6.65 -6.79
N ASP A 86 -12.11 -6.78 -5.61
CA ASP A 86 -11.92 -5.63 -4.70
C ASP A 86 -10.82 -4.70 -5.22
N VAL A 87 -9.78 -5.27 -5.88
CA VAL A 87 -8.76 -4.46 -6.58
C VAL A 87 -9.41 -3.61 -7.66
N ASP A 88 -10.30 -4.19 -8.49
CA ASP A 88 -11.02 -3.47 -9.55
C ASP A 88 -11.91 -2.35 -8.97
N ARG A 89 -12.60 -2.62 -7.86
CA ARG A 89 -13.44 -1.63 -7.18
C ARG A 89 -12.64 -0.49 -6.60
N ILE A 90 -11.51 -0.81 -5.97
CA ILE A 90 -10.61 0.20 -5.39
C ILE A 90 -10.01 1.04 -6.52
N PHE A 91 -9.59 0.42 -7.63
CA PHE A 91 -9.13 1.15 -8.81
C PHE A 91 -10.16 2.16 -9.30
N ALA A 92 -11.40 1.71 -9.52
CA ALA A 92 -12.47 2.60 -9.99
C ALA A 92 -12.71 3.78 -9.02
N TYR A 93 -12.59 3.54 -7.71
CA TYR A 93 -12.76 4.57 -6.69
C TYR A 93 -11.60 5.57 -6.67
N VAL A 94 -10.36 5.10 -6.64
CA VAL A 94 -9.18 5.99 -6.58
C VAL A 94 -9.03 6.82 -7.86
N ASP A 95 -9.36 6.24 -9.00
CA ASP A 95 -9.34 6.95 -10.29
C ASP A 95 -10.46 7.99 -10.38
N ARG A 96 -11.71 7.61 -10.13
CA ARG A 96 -12.88 8.45 -10.40
C ARG A 96 -13.22 9.42 -9.29
N GLU A 97 -13.15 8.97 -8.03
CA GLU A 97 -13.59 9.76 -6.87
C GLU A 97 -12.42 10.52 -6.23
N LEU A 98 -11.27 9.87 -6.08
CA LEU A 98 -10.11 10.50 -5.46
C LEU A 98 -9.22 11.24 -6.46
N LYS A 99 -9.37 10.98 -7.78
CA LYS A 99 -8.52 11.55 -8.83
C LYS A 99 -7.03 11.31 -8.56
N ALA A 100 -6.72 10.15 -8.02
CA ALA A 100 -5.35 9.74 -7.75
C ALA A 100 -4.54 9.62 -9.05
N ARG A 101 -3.25 9.89 -8.97
CA ARG A 101 -2.35 9.59 -10.08
C ARG A 101 -2.14 8.09 -10.17
N ILE A 102 -2.62 7.47 -11.23
CA ILE A 102 -2.46 6.04 -11.47
C ILE A 102 -1.08 5.80 -12.10
N ILE A 103 -0.28 4.94 -11.48
CA ILE A 103 1.01 4.48 -12.00
C ILE A 103 0.80 3.27 -12.90
N HIS A 104 0.08 2.26 -12.41
CA HIS A 104 -0.48 1.20 -13.24
C HIS A 104 -1.88 0.82 -12.80
N GLY A 105 -2.72 0.49 -13.76
CA GLY A 105 -4.08 0.02 -13.54
C GLY A 105 -4.11 -1.44 -13.15
N PRO A 106 -5.31 -2.05 -13.03
CA PRO A 106 -5.43 -3.45 -12.67
C PRO A 106 -4.69 -4.34 -13.68
N GLU A 107 -3.66 -5.02 -13.22
CA GLU A 107 -2.83 -5.87 -14.06
C GLU A 107 -2.45 -7.18 -13.38
N ASP A 108 -2.13 -8.16 -14.20
CA ASP A 108 -1.64 -9.46 -13.76
C ASP A 108 -0.14 -9.35 -13.43
N GLY A 109 0.18 -9.67 -12.20
CA GLY A 109 1.55 -9.71 -11.66
C GLY A 109 2.01 -11.15 -11.40
N SER A 110 1.60 -12.12 -12.21
CA SER A 110 1.93 -13.55 -11.99
C SER A 110 3.43 -13.83 -11.93
N ARG A 111 4.28 -12.91 -12.38
CA ARG A 111 5.74 -12.95 -12.16
C ARG A 111 6.13 -12.87 -10.68
N PHE A 112 5.32 -12.23 -9.85
CA PHE A 112 5.56 -12.12 -8.41
C PHE A 112 4.96 -13.29 -7.63
N ALA A 113 3.75 -13.72 -7.99
CA ALA A 113 3.10 -14.88 -7.42
C ALA A 113 1.95 -15.34 -8.33
N PRO A 114 1.62 -16.65 -8.40
CA PRO A 114 0.47 -17.14 -9.15
C PRO A 114 -0.81 -16.42 -8.75
N GLY A 115 -1.47 -15.78 -9.74
CA GLY A 115 -2.70 -15.03 -9.51
C GLY A 115 -2.53 -13.70 -8.79
N TYR A 116 -1.29 -13.19 -8.69
CA TYR A 116 -1.03 -11.83 -8.23
C TYR A 116 -1.73 -10.84 -9.16
N TYR A 117 -2.43 -9.89 -8.57
CA TYR A 117 -3.20 -8.89 -9.32
C TYR A 117 -3.21 -7.60 -8.54
N SER A 118 -2.77 -6.50 -9.13
CA SER A 118 -2.59 -5.26 -8.39
C SER A 118 -2.86 -3.99 -9.18
N ILE A 119 -2.94 -2.90 -8.44
CA ILE A 119 -2.89 -1.51 -8.90
C ILE A 119 -1.84 -0.76 -8.09
N LEU A 120 -1.22 0.25 -8.69
CA LEU A 120 -0.32 1.19 -8.04
C LEU A 120 -0.75 2.62 -8.35
N PHE A 121 -0.87 3.44 -7.34
CA PHE A 121 -1.27 4.85 -7.47
C PHE A 121 -0.55 5.72 -6.44
N GLU A 122 -0.60 7.02 -6.65
CA GLU A 122 -0.01 8.02 -5.76
C GLU A 122 -1.08 8.85 -5.06
N ASP A 123 -0.80 9.22 -3.83
CA ASP A 123 -1.54 10.26 -3.12
C ASP A 123 -1.18 11.66 -3.69
N PRO A 124 -1.81 12.75 -3.19
CA PRO A 124 -1.50 14.11 -3.67
C PRO A 124 -0.04 14.56 -3.50
N ASP A 125 0.73 13.93 -2.64
CA ASP A 125 2.16 14.23 -2.41
C ASP A 125 3.11 13.27 -3.13
N GLY A 126 2.57 12.31 -3.91
CA GLY A 126 3.35 11.32 -4.65
C GLY A 126 3.68 10.06 -3.85
N ILE A 127 3.12 9.89 -2.64
CA ILE A 127 3.33 8.68 -1.85
C ILE A 127 2.62 7.51 -2.52
N ARG A 128 3.38 6.46 -2.87
CA ARG A 128 2.86 5.31 -3.61
C ARG A 128 2.16 4.30 -2.70
N VAL A 129 0.99 3.88 -3.17
CA VAL A 129 0.17 2.86 -2.54
C VAL A 129 -0.14 1.78 -3.56
N GLU A 130 0.19 0.54 -3.22
CA GLU A 130 -0.22 -0.63 -3.97
C GLU A 130 -1.42 -1.29 -3.28
N ILE A 131 -2.36 -1.76 -4.09
CA ILE A 131 -3.41 -2.67 -3.63
C ILE A 131 -3.26 -3.96 -4.42
N ASN A 132 -3.04 -5.09 -3.73
CA ASN A 132 -2.90 -6.37 -4.39
C ASN A 132 -3.92 -7.40 -3.91
N HIS A 133 -4.12 -8.41 -4.74
CA HIS A 133 -4.75 -9.67 -4.40
C HIS A 133 -3.84 -10.82 -4.79
N VAL A 134 -3.64 -11.75 -3.86
CA VAL A 134 -2.96 -13.02 -4.12
C VAL A 134 -3.87 -14.14 -3.60
N PRO A 135 -4.23 -15.13 -4.43
CA PRO A 135 -5.10 -16.23 -4.03
C PRO A 135 -4.55 -17.03 -2.85
N GLY A 136 -5.42 -17.55 -2.00
CA GLY A 136 -5.04 -18.36 -0.85
C GLY A 136 -4.26 -17.57 0.20
N GLN A 137 -3.20 -18.17 0.71
CA GLN A 137 -2.32 -17.53 1.70
C GLN A 137 -1.11 -16.85 1.06
N GLY A 138 -0.96 -16.96 -0.27
CA GLY A 138 0.20 -16.43 -1.00
C GLY A 138 1.51 -16.94 -0.37
N HIS A 139 2.48 -16.03 -0.20
CA HIS A 139 3.78 -16.37 0.41
C HIS A 139 3.70 -16.69 1.91
N PHE A 140 2.59 -16.40 2.57
CA PHE A 140 2.36 -16.75 4.00
C PHE A 140 1.82 -18.16 4.20
N GLY A 141 1.55 -18.90 3.11
CA GLY A 141 1.12 -20.29 3.15
C GLY A 141 2.25 -21.27 3.44
N ARG A 142 1.89 -22.52 3.74
CA ARG A 142 2.85 -23.60 3.86
C ARG A 142 3.55 -23.78 2.50
N GLY A 143 4.88 -23.74 2.48
CA GLY A 143 5.66 -23.84 1.25
C GLY A 143 5.96 -22.50 0.56
N GLY A 144 5.48 -21.38 1.09
CA GLY A 144 5.81 -20.02 0.61
C GLY A 144 7.23 -19.58 1.01
N ARG A 145 8.19 -20.50 1.06
CA ARG A 145 9.60 -20.18 1.30
C ARG A 145 10.31 -20.01 -0.02
N LEU A 146 11.04 -18.93 -0.14
CA LEU A 146 12.02 -18.76 -1.21
C LEU A 146 13.25 -19.61 -0.90
N GLY A 147 13.85 -20.23 -1.92
CA GLY A 147 15.15 -20.86 -1.81
C GLY A 147 16.26 -19.83 -1.60
N GLU A 148 17.50 -20.30 -1.41
CA GLU A 148 18.67 -19.43 -1.20
C GLU A 148 18.95 -18.52 -2.41
N ASP A 149 18.49 -18.91 -3.58
CA ASP A 149 18.57 -18.17 -4.85
C ASP A 149 17.36 -17.25 -5.11
N GLY A 150 16.45 -17.10 -4.13
CA GLY A 150 15.20 -16.38 -4.32
C GLY A 150 14.13 -17.18 -5.09
N GLN A 151 14.46 -18.41 -5.52
CA GLN A 151 13.54 -19.30 -6.21
C GLN A 151 12.83 -20.19 -5.19
N GLY A 152 11.56 -20.03 -5.02
CA GLY A 152 10.76 -20.87 -4.12
C GLY A 152 10.28 -22.14 -4.81
N PRO A 153 9.79 -23.12 -4.04
CA PRO A 153 9.15 -24.31 -4.61
C PRO A 153 8.00 -24.00 -5.55
N ALA A 154 7.44 -22.86 -5.41
CA ALA A 154 6.38 -22.35 -6.28
C ALA A 154 6.90 -21.40 -7.35
N ASN A 155 8.18 -21.11 -7.38
CA ASN A 155 8.85 -20.23 -8.35
C ASN A 155 8.03 -18.97 -8.66
N HIS A 156 7.60 -18.28 -7.58
CA HIS A 156 6.65 -17.17 -7.66
C HIS A 156 7.28 -15.85 -8.06
N TYR A 157 8.60 -15.78 -8.02
CA TYR A 157 9.38 -14.64 -8.48
C TYR A 157 10.16 -15.06 -9.72
N GLY A 158 10.14 -14.26 -10.77
CA GLY A 158 11.00 -14.44 -11.91
C GLY A 158 12.48 -14.39 -11.53
N ALA A 159 13.36 -14.74 -12.47
CA ALA A 159 14.81 -14.72 -12.29
C ALA A 159 15.33 -13.34 -11.83
N ASP A 160 14.55 -12.28 -12.09
CA ASP A 160 14.89 -10.89 -11.79
C ASP A 160 14.41 -10.44 -10.39
N GLY A 161 13.77 -11.35 -9.67
CA GLY A 161 13.39 -11.12 -8.27
C GLY A 161 12.46 -9.93 -8.07
N LEU A 162 12.73 -9.17 -7.03
CA LEU A 162 11.97 -7.98 -6.62
C LEU A 162 12.43 -6.68 -7.34
N THR A 163 13.23 -6.78 -8.40
CA THR A 163 13.90 -5.62 -9.00
C THR A 163 13.04 -4.76 -9.90
N ASP A 164 11.82 -5.22 -10.24
CA ASP A 164 10.94 -4.54 -11.20
C ASP A 164 9.67 -3.95 -10.57
N VAL A 165 9.72 -3.60 -9.29
CA VAL A 165 8.58 -2.95 -8.61
C VAL A 165 8.85 -1.49 -8.41
#